data_5d975de789bf074a1139cb818d3b4d59
#
_entry.id   5d975de789bf074a1139cb818d3b4d59
#
_cell.length_a   1.000
_cell.length_b   1.000
_cell.length_c   1.000
_cell.angle_alpha   90.00
_cell.angle_beta   90.00
_cell.angle_gamma   90.00
#
_symmetry.space_group_name_H-M   'P 1'
#
loop_
_entity.id
_entity.type
_entity.pdbx_description
1 polymer ?
#
loop_
_entity_poly.entity_id
_entity_poly.type
_entity_poly.pdbx_seq_one_letter_code
_entity_poly.pdbx_strand_id
1 'polypeptide(L)'
;MSRKSKAEYIGEKRRAYAKSGKAKRSRIIDEVCETLCYTRKYVIKLMTGNIRYRERKGRGRTYSDHALANARRVWEAVGCPCTTYFVAELPRIVREYEECIALIKPREDVAAILAMSASTLDRAFKGLPRVKPFAVKANRRSGLNRPILDAIECRSGEEVMACNVKPGDTQIDTVAHCGGDMRGNFFWTLTQTDRPTQWTEITPTWNRGMYNTVEALKRLERRFPFPVTSEHEDNGPEFINYAMAEMQGKRQNIAVSRSRFYRKNDNAHVEQKNGSVVRELFGELRIDCLDLEDDLRRLESEWSDYCNFFRPTKMIVAKIKKPDGKGYARKYQEGGPRTPYQRVLESGILSESEAEALKRRYESMNGIQLYQQAVRRLKRILRRQENWREQQRQSQRLFHEARLADSALRAAPSGTSASPGLMDGAVDLRPRPLSTRQRKLKSVQQLTNQKNKRQLQGARST
;
A
#
# COMPACT_ATOMS: atom_id res chain seq x y z
N MET A 1 -4.30 -40.33 10.63
CA MET A 1 -3.72 -41.48 11.41
C MET A 1 -2.68 -40.95 12.38
N SER A 2 -2.64 -41.48 13.63
CA SER A 2 -1.56 -41.21 14.59
C SER A 2 -0.22 -41.79 14.08
N ARG A 3 0.90 -41.31 14.65
CA ARG A 3 2.22 -41.86 14.25
C ARG A 3 2.37 -43.35 14.58
N LYS A 4 1.83 -43.78 15.71
CA LYS A 4 1.82 -45.17 16.14
C LYS A 4 0.99 -46.01 15.16
N SER A 5 -0.22 -45.57 14.84
CA SER A 5 -1.09 -46.25 13.86
C SER A 5 -0.45 -46.33 12.46
N LYS A 6 0.34 -45.34 12.04
CA LYS A 6 1.10 -45.41 10.78
C LYS A 6 2.18 -46.47 10.81
N ALA A 7 2.90 -46.60 11.91
CA ALA A 7 3.95 -47.61 12.06
C ALA A 7 3.37 -49.04 12.05
N GLU A 8 2.25 -49.25 12.74
CA GLU A 8 1.52 -50.53 12.78
C GLU A 8 0.98 -50.91 11.38
N TYR A 9 0.33 -49.94 10.71
CA TYR A 9 -0.18 -50.13 9.34
C TYR A 9 0.93 -50.48 8.34
N ILE A 10 2.06 -49.74 8.36
CA ILE A 10 3.21 -50.04 7.50
C ILE A 10 3.78 -51.42 7.80
N GLY A 11 3.85 -51.80 9.08
CA GLY A 11 4.32 -53.15 9.49
C GLY A 11 3.43 -54.27 8.99
N GLU A 12 2.11 -54.09 9.04
CA GLU A 12 1.13 -55.04 8.50
C GLU A 12 1.24 -55.17 6.97
N LYS A 13 1.21 -54.04 6.26
CA LYS A 13 1.32 -54.01 4.79
C LYS A 13 2.65 -54.60 4.28
N ARG A 14 3.72 -54.39 5.02
CA ARG A 14 5.04 -54.98 4.69
C ARG A 14 5.03 -56.50 4.80
N ARG A 15 4.39 -57.06 5.84
CA ARG A 15 4.22 -58.50 5.98
C ARG A 15 3.38 -59.08 4.82
N ALA A 16 2.29 -58.40 4.45
CA ALA A 16 1.47 -58.80 3.31
C ALA A 16 2.24 -58.68 1.99
N TYR A 17 3.02 -57.64 1.79
CA TYR A 17 3.86 -57.43 0.61
C TYR A 17 4.89 -58.54 0.42
N ALA A 18 5.55 -58.97 1.48
CA ALA A 18 6.55 -60.05 1.44
C ALA A 18 5.98 -61.38 0.94
N LYS A 19 4.73 -61.69 1.34
CA LYS A 19 4.04 -62.94 0.98
C LYS A 19 3.29 -62.87 -0.36
N SER A 20 3.34 -61.76 -1.10
CA SER A 20 2.51 -61.53 -2.28
C SER A 20 3.28 -61.63 -3.59
N GLY A 21 2.60 -62.08 -4.68
CA GLY A 21 3.11 -62.05 -6.04
C GLY A 21 3.11 -60.62 -6.65
N LYS A 22 3.74 -60.48 -7.82
CA LYS A 22 4.04 -59.17 -8.48
C LYS A 22 2.82 -58.25 -8.60
N ALA A 23 1.67 -58.75 -9.07
CA ALA A 23 0.45 -57.96 -9.25
C ALA A 23 -0.12 -57.44 -7.92
N LYS A 24 -0.14 -58.31 -6.88
CA LYS A 24 -0.64 -57.96 -5.55
C LYS A 24 0.30 -56.97 -4.82
N ARG A 25 1.62 -57.09 -5.05
CA ARG A 25 2.61 -56.13 -4.54
C ARG A 25 2.37 -54.70 -5.07
N SER A 26 2.05 -54.57 -6.37
CA SER A 26 1.73 -53.26 -6.93
C SER A 26 0.51 -52.63 -6.25
N ARG A 27 -0.57 -53.41 -6.06
CA ARG A 27 -1.79 -52.94 -5.37
C ARG A 27 -1.52 -52.49 -3.93
N ILE A 28 -0.70 -53.23 -3.20
CA ILE A 28 -0.31 -52.86 -1.82
C ILE A 28 0.46 -51.53 -1.81
N ILE A 29 1.37 -51.31 -2.78
CA ILE A 29 2.10 -50.06 -2.88
C ILE A 29 1.12 -48.89 -3.16
N ASP A 30 0.18 -49.06 -4.08
CA ASP A 30 -0.80 -48.04 -4.45
C ASP A 30 -1.71 -47.70 -3.25
N GLU A 31 -2.21 -48.70 -2.55
CA GLU A 31 -3.01 -48.53 -1.33
C GLU A 31 -2.26 -47.74 -0.24
N VAL A 32 -0.99 -48.06 -0.01
CA VAL A 32 -0.17 -47.35 0.99
C VAL A 32 0.12 -45.90 0.55
N CYS A 33 0.32 -45.67 -0.76
CA CYS A 33 0.49 -44.33 -1.29
C CYS A 33 -0.75 -43.47 -1.05
N GLU A 34 -1.95 -44.01 -1.33
CA GLU A 34 -3.22 -43.31 -1.13
C GLU A 34 -3.49 -43.06 0.36
N THR A 35 -3.34 -44.07 1.20
CA THR A 35 -3.68 -44.01 2.63
C THR A 35 -2.75 -43.06 3.40
N LEU A 36 -1.45 -43.03 3.08
CA LEU A 36 -0.45 -42.28 3.82
C LEU A 36 0.01 -41.02 3.11
N CYS A 37 -0.45 -40.77 1.86
CA CYS A 37 0.00 -39.65 1.00
C CYS A 37 1.51 -39.64 0.79
N TYR A 38 2.12 -40.84 0.65
CA TYR A 38 3.56 -40.97 0.41
C TYR A 38 3.85 -41.18 -1.08
N THR A 39 5.04 -40.74 -1.52
CA THR A 39 5.45 -41.01 -2.90
C THR A 39 5.73 -42.50 -3.13
N ARG A 40 5.35 -43.00 -4.31
CA ARG A 40 5.54 -44.41 -4.67
C ARG A 40 6.99 -44.92 -4.44
N LYS A 41 7.96 -44.09 -4.79
CA LYS A 41 9.38 -44.42 -4.59
C LYS A 41 9.75 -44.61 -3.11
N TYR A 42 9.16 -43.84 -2.21
CA TYR A 42 9.36 -43.98 -0.77
C TYR A 42 8.66 -45.20 -0.21
N VAL A 43 7.44 -45.48 -0.66
CA VAL A 43 6.67 -46.66 -0.24
C VAL A 43 7.38 -47.94 -0.68
N ILE A 44 7.92 -48.04 -1.90
CA ILE A 44 8.72 -49.18 -2.35
C ILE A 44 9.89 -49.43 -1.39
N LYS A 45 10.66 -48.38 -1.02
CA LYS A 45 11.77 -48.54 -0.07
C LYS A 45 11.33 -48.99 1.32
N LEU A 46 10.14 -48.63 1.77
CA LEU A 46 9.54 -49.08 3.02
C LEU A 46 9.13 -50.57 2.94
N MET A 47 8.51 -50.96 1.83
CA MET A 47 8.02 -52.34 1.64
C MET A 47 9.17 -53.34 1.41
N THR A 48 10.22 -52.96 0.68
CA THR A 48 11.42 -53.80 0.44
C THR A 48 12.36 -53.90 1.62
N GLY A 49 12.14 -53.06 2.65
CA GLY A 49 13.01 -53.07 3.85
C GLY A 49 14.26 -52.26 3.76
N ASN A 50 14.51 -51.60 2.62
CA ASN A 50 15.68 -50.72 2.45
C ASN A 50 15.65 -49.51 3.39
N ILE A 51 14.47 -49.16 3.88
CA ILE A 51 14.29 -48.10 4.89
C ILE A 51 13.33 -48.64 5.96
N ARG A 52 13.72 -48.52 7.23
CA ARG A 52 12.81 -48.76 8.35
C ARG A 52 12.03 -47.48 8.67
N TYR A 53 10.70 -47.59 8.77
CA TYR A 53 9.90 -46.52 9.33
C TYR A 53 10.34 -46.29 10.78
N ARG A 54 11.04 -45.20 11.03
CA ARG A 54 11.41 -44.79 12.39
C ARG A 54 10.48 -43.71 12.83
N GLU A 55 9.87 -43.91 13.98
CA GLU A 55 9.23 -42.81 14.67
C GLU A 55 10.28 -41.77 15.00
N ARG A 56 10.21 -40.61 14.36
CA ARG A 56 11.08 -39.49 14.74
C ARG A 56 10.63 -39.03 16.14
N LYS A 57 11.39 -39.41 17.17
CA LYS A 57 11.26 -38.77 18.48
C LYS A 57 11.43 -37.27 18.24
N GLY A 58 10.42 -36.49 18.65
CA GLY A 58 10.52 -35.05 18.58
C GLY A 58 11.85 -34.63 19.22
N ARG A 59 12.51 -33.64 18.64
CA ARG A 59 13.72 -33.05 19.26
C ARG A 59 13.35 -32.64 20.67
N GLY A 60 14.05 -33.10 21.69
CA GLY A 60 13.81 -32.72 23.08
C GLY A 60 13.85 -31.18 23.23
N ARG A 61 13.16 -30.66 24.21
CA ARG A 61 13.19 -29.24 24.51
C ARG A 61 14.60 -28.86 24.94
N THR A 62 15.20 -27.89 24.25
CA THR A 62 16.56 -27.41 24.56
C THR A 62 16.58 -26.54 25.84
N TYR A 63 15.47 -25.85 26.10
CA TYR A 63 15.34 -24.91 27.22
C TYR A 63 14.21 -25.34 28.16
N SER A 64 14.41 -25.12 29.46
CA SER A 64 13.41 -25.40 30.48
C SER A 64 12.19 -24.47 30.35
N ASP A 65 11.04 -24.92 30.82
CA ASP A 65 9.83 -24.08 30.86
C ASP A 65 10.05 -22.85 31.77
N HIS A 66 10.91 -22.98 32.79
CA HIS A 66 11.28 -21.90 33.67
C HIS A 66 12.13 -20.84 32.99
N ALA A 67 13.14 -21.22 32.23
CA ALA A 67 13.95 -20.27 31.44
C ALA A 67 13.10 -19.53 30.39
N LEU A 68 12.15 -20.21 29.76
CA LEU A 68 11.20 -19.58 28.83
C LEU A 68 10.25 -18.60 29.53
N ALA A 69 9.78 -18.93 30.74
CA ALA A 69 8.96 -18.03 31.54
C ALA A 69 9.74 -16.77 31.97
N ASN A 70 11.00 -16.93 32.36
CA ASN A 70 11.87 -15.80 32.67
C ASN A 70 12.16 -14.93 31.45
N ALA A 71 12.46 -15.52 30.30
CA ALA A 71 12.61 -14.79 29.04
C ALA A 71 11.36 -14.00 28.69
N ARG A 72 10.19 -14.57 28.95
CA ARG A 72 8.90 -13.89 28.76
C ARG A 72 8.75 -12.68 29.69
N ARG A 73 9.07 -12.82 30.97
CA ARG A 73 8.99 -11.69 31.95
C ARG A 73 9.85 -10.52 31.51
N VAL A 74 11.10 -10.79 31.10
CA VAL A 74 12.00 -9.76 30.58
C VAL A 74 11.44 -9.13 29.29
N TRP A 75 10.92 -9.94 28.39
CA TRP A 75 10.30 -9.46 27.15
C TRP A 75 9.09 -8.57 27.39
N GLU A 76 8.24 -8.92 28.35
CA GLU A 76 7.09 -8.11 28.77
C GLU A 76 7.54 -6.79 29.43
N ALA A 77 8.57 -6.82 30.28
CA ALA A 77 9.11 -5.63 30.95
C ALA A 77 9.67 -4.60 29.96
N VAL A 78 10.25 -5.04 28.84
CA VAL A 78 10.78 -4.14 27.79
C VAL A 78 9.75 -3.83 26.69
N GLY A 79 8.46 -4.10 26.92
CA GLY A 79 7.37 -3.69 26.04
C GLY A 79 7.10 -4.60 24.85
N CYS A 80 7.39 -5.89 24.96
CA CYS A 80 7.08 -6.92 23.96
C CYS A 80 7.59 -6.61 22.54
N PRO A 81 8.87 -6.27 22.34
CA PRO A 81 9.42 -6.01 21.00
C PRO A 81 9.35 -7.24 20.11
N CYS A 82 9.60 -7.05 18.80
CA CYS A 82 9.82 -8.18 17.89
C CYS A 82 10.98 -9.05 18.42
N THR A 83 10.80 -10.37 18.43
CA THR A 83 11.77 -11.32 18.98
C THR A 83 13.16 -11.21 18.35
N THR A 84 13.25 -10.86 17.06
CA THR A 84 14.52 -10.59 16.39
C THR A 84 15.26 -9.39 17.02
N TYR A 85 14.55 -8.30 17.30
CA TYR A 85 15.13 -7.14 17.98
C TYR A 85 15.39 -7.42 19.44
N PHE A 86 14.50 -8.16 20.11
CA PHE A 86 14.66 -8.55 21.50
C PHE A 86 15.94 -9.36 21.72
N VAL A 87 16.21 -10.36 20.87
CA VAL A 87 17.43 -11.18 20.98
C VAL A 87 18.69 -10.35 20.71
N ALA A 88 18.65 -9.42 19.77
CA ALA A 88 19.80 -8.54 19.49
C ALA A 88 20.13 -7.60 20.68
N GLU A 89 19.11 -7.10 21.35
CA GLU A 89 19.25 -6.18 22.47
C GLU A 89 19.41 -6.91 23.84
N LEU A 90 19.09 -8.18 23.92
CA LEU A 90 19.03 -8.94 25.14
C LEU A 90 20.34 -8.92 25.96
N PRO A 91 21.55 -9.02 25.34
CA PRO A 91 22.81 -8.89 26.07
C PRO A 91 22.97 -7.53 26.75
N ARG A 92 22.51 -6.45 26.10
CA ARG A 92 22.54 -5.10 26.66
C ARG A 92 21.49 -4.96 27.78
N ILE A 93 20.28 -5.44 27.55
CA ILE A 93 19.17 -5.41 28.52
C ILE A 93 19.59 -6.09 29.83
N VAL A 94 20.18 -7.28 29.74
CA VAL A 94 20.61 -8.04 30.92
C VAL A 94 21.79 -7.37 31.62
N ARG A 95 22.67 -6.66 30.91
CA ARG A 95 23.83 -5.97 31.50
C ARG A 95 23.48 -4.63 32.15
N GLU A 96 22.58 -3.85 31.53
CA GLU A 96 22.34 -2.45 31.88
C GLU A 96 21.09 -2.22 32.74
N TYR A 97 20.14 -3.16 32.72
CA TYR A 97 18.89 -3.01 33.48
C TYR A 97 18.82 -4.00 34.65
N GLU A 98 19.22 -3.55 35.85
CA GLU A 98 19.13 -4.36 37.05
C GLU A 98 17.72 -4.88 37.33
N GLU A 99 16.70 -4.09 37.02
CA GLU A 99 15.29 -4.46 37.14
C GLU A 99 14.94 -5.69 36.30
N CYS A 100 15.48 -5.78 35.06
CA CYS A 100 15.29 -6.94 34.19
C CYS A 100 16.02 -8.18 34.70
N ILE A 101 17.22 -8.01 35.29
CA ILE A 101 17.96 -9.12 35.93
C ILE A 101 17.23 -9.65 37.14
N ALA A 102 16.59 -8.77 37.91
CA ALA A 102 15.80 -9.17 39.11
C ALA A 102 14.58 -10.05 38.76
N LEU A 103 14.09 -9.97 37.52
CA LEU A 103 12.99 -10.80 36.99
C LEU A 103 13.44 -12.25 36.70
N ILE A 104 14.73 -12.49 36.54
CA ILE A 104 15.29 -13.81 36.20
C ILE A 104 15.66 -14.54 37.50
N LYS A 105 14.88 -15.54 37.84
CA LYS A 105 15.13 -16.40 39.02
C LYS A 105 14.92 -17.87 38.60
N PRO A 106 15.92 -18.75 38.81
CA PRO A 106 17.26 -18.48 39.32
C PRO A 106 18.16 -17.76 38.30
N ARG A 107 19.24 -17.14 38.78
CA ARG A 107 20.21 -16.41 37.91
C ARG A 107 20.94 -17.30 36.89
N GLU A 108 20.99 -18.58 37.11
CA GLU A 108 21.53 -19.59 36.19
C GLU A 108 20.81 -19.61 34.84
N ASP A 109 19.53 -19.23 34.80
CA ASP A 109 18.76 -19.10 33.57
C ASP A 109 19.24 -17.96 32.63
N VAL A 110 20.03 -17.01 33.13
CA VAL A 110 20.54 -15.89 32.33
C VAL A 110 21.31 -16.39 31.12
N ALA A 111 22.24 -17.34 31.30
CA ALA A 111 23.02 -17.91 30.22
C ALA A 111 22.13 -18.65 29.19
N ALA A 112 21.12 -19.39 29.69
CA ALA A 112 20.15 -20.06 28.85
C ALA A 112 19.31 -19.07 28.02
N ILE A 113 18.89 -17.97 28.62
CA ILE A 113 18.09 -16.92 27.97
C ILE A 113 18.91 -16.22 26.89
N LEU A 114 20.17 -15.87 27.17
CA LEU A 114 21.08 -15.25 26.21
C LEU A 114 21.38 -16.15 25.02
N ALA A 115 21.32 -17.47 25.18
CA ALA A 115 21.54 -18.45 24.11
C ALA A 115 20.28 -18.71 23.27
N MET A 116 19.11 -18.14 23.62
CA MET A 116 17.86 -18.37 22.89
C MET A 116 17.85 -17.64 21.54
N SER A 117 17.50 -18.36 20.47
CA SER A 117 17.27 -17.76 19.17
C SER A 117 15.90 -17.08 19.08
N ALA A 118 15.77 -16.09 18.19
CA ALA A 118 14.48 -15.44 17.89
C ALA A 118 13.37 -16.44 17.50
N SER A 119 13.71 -17.47 16.71
CA SER A 119 12.76 -18.51 16.32
C SER A 119 12.32 -19.39 17.50
N THR A 120 13.13 -19.53 18.53
CA THR A 120 12.77 -20.25 19.77
C THR A 120 11.75 -19.41 20.55
N LEU A 121 12.01 -18.13 20.71
CA LEU A 121 11.13 -17.19 21.41
C LEU A 121 9.82 -16.99 20.64
N ASP A 122 9.83 -16.89 19.31
CA ASP A 122 8.60 -16.80 18.50
C ASP A 122 7.67 -18.00 18.73
N ARG A 123 8.26 -19.20 18.82
CA ARG A 123 7.47 -20.43 19.11
C ARG A 123 6.95 -20.43 20.54
N ALA A 124 7.77 -20.00 21.51
CA ALA A 124 7.39 -19.96 22.91
C ALA A 124 6.33 -18.89 23.20
N PHE A 125 6.40 -17.73 22.50
CA PHE A 125 5.51 -16.61 22.71
C PHE A 125 4.32 -16.59 21.74
N LYS A 126 4.18 -17.61 20.91
CA LYS A 126 3.06 -17.73 19.96
C LYS A 126 1.73 -17.81 20.71
N GLY A 127 0.82 -16.88 20.36
CA GLY A 127 -0.51 -16.82 20.98
C GLY A 127 -0.58 -16.09 22.30
N LEU A 128 0.56 -15.59 22.83
CA LEU A 128 0.53 -14.75 24.02
C LEU A 128 0.03 -13.34 23.67
N PRO A 129 -0.83 -12.73 24.50
CA PRO A 129 -1.20 -11.35 24.33
C PRO A 129 0.04 -10.47 24.50
N ARG A 130 0.33 -9.65 23.51
CA ARG A 130 1.37 -8.63 23.58
C ARG A 130 0.82 -7.46 24.39
N VAL A 131 0.98 -7.50 25.69
CA VAL A 131 0.63 -6.38 26.56
C VAL A 131 1.66 -5.29 26.34
N LYS A 132 1.30 -4.30 25.53
CA LYS A 132 2.06 -3.06 25.40
C LYS A 132 1.35 -2.02 26.25
N PRO A 133 1.86 -1.63 27.44
CA PRO A 133 1.18 -0.69 28.32
C PRO A 133 0.97 0.71 27.70
N PHE A 134 1.76 1.07 26.68
CA PHE A 134 1.61 2.29 25.88
C PHE A 134 1.39 1.99 24.40
N ALA A 135 0.99 0.79 24.06
CA ALA A 135 0.45 0.58 22.74
C ALA A 135 -0.88 1.33 22.71
N VAL A 136 -0.82 2.61 22.38
CA VAL A 136 -1.69 3.06 21.31
C VAL A 136 -1.63 1.88 20.34
N LYS A 137 -2.69 1.07 20.31
CA LYS A 137 -2.87 0.15 19.20
C LYS A 137 -2.65 1.06 18.03
N ALA A 138 -1.51 0.92 17.35
CA ALA A 138 -1.39 1.38 16.01
C ALA A 138 -2.36 0.51 15.24
N ASN A 139 -3.58 0.65 15.60
CA ASN A 139 -4.68 0.51 14.73
C ASN A 139 -4.43 1.65 13.83
N ARG A 140 -3.73 1.30 12.90
CA ARG A 140 -3.50 1.98 11.68
C ARG A 140 -4.76 2.45 11.00
N ARG A 141 -5.88 2.30 11.69
CA ARG A 141 -7.20 2.83 11.45
C ARG A 141 -7.56 3.58 12.70
N SER A 142 -7.55 4.91 12.60
CA SER A 142 -8.06 5.77 13.67
C SER A 142 -9.42 5.22 14.09
N GLY A 143 -9.76 5.26 15.37
CA GLY A 143 -11.08 4.84 15.84
C GLY A 143 -12.23 5.59 15.17
N LEU A 144 -11.94 6.72 14.53
CA LEU A 144 -12.86 7.53 13.71
C LEU A 144 -13.26 6.87 12.39
N ASN A 145 -12.37 6.09 11.77
CA ASN A 145 -12.67 5.45 10.48
C ASN A 145 -13.50 4.17 10.63
N ARG A 146 -13.55 3.59 11.82
CA ARG A 146 -14.25 2.32 12.03
C ARG A 146 -15.77 2.44 11.85
N PRO A 147 -16.47 3.43 12.43
CA PRO A 147 -17.89 3.64 12.17
C PRO A 147 -18.18 3.87 10.69
N ILE A 148 -17.35 4.64 9.99
CA ILE A 148 -17.50 4.87 8.55
C ILE A 148 -17.28 3.56 7.78
N LEU A 149 -16.23 2.82 8.11
CA LEU A 149 -15.91 1.56 7.48
C LEU A 149 -17.02 0.50 7.66
N ASP A 150 -17.60 0.43 8.85
CA ASP A 150 -18.67 -0.52 9.19
C ASP A 150 -20.01 -0.14 8.51
N ALA A 151 -20.19 1.14 8.15
CA ALA A 151 -21.37 1.63 7.41
C ALA A 151 -21.29 1.35 5.91
N ILE A 152 -20.08 1.12 5.35
CA ILE A 152 -19.92 0.86 3.91
C ILE A 152 -19.99 -0.65 3.65
N GLU A 153 -20.85 -1.06 2.73
CA GLU A 153 -21.02 -2.45 2.33
C GLU A 153 -19.72 -3.06 1.83
N CYS A 154 -19.33 -4.21 2.40
CA CYS A 154 -18.14 -4.95 2.00
C CYS A 154 -18.51 -6.00 0.98
N ARG A 155 -18.01 -5.90 -0.26
CA ARG A 155 -18.27 -6.85 -1.35
C ARG A 155 -17.00 -7.58 -1.77
N SER A 156 -17.16 -8.86 -2.13
CA SER A 156 -16.10 -9.64 -2.75
C SER A 156 -15.99 -9.32 -4.25
N GLY A 157 -14.82 -9.57 -4.84
CA GLY A 157 -14.66 -9.44 -6.28
C GLY A 157 -15.60 -10.33 -7.08
N GLU A 158 -16.00 -11.49 -6.53
CA GLU A 158 -16.99 -12.38 -7.15
C GLU A 158 -18.39 -11.79 -7.09
N GLU A 159 -18.82 -11.21 -5.96
CA GLU A 159 -20.08 -10.50 -5.82
C GLU A 159 -20.13 -9.24 -6.70
N VAL A 160 -19.03 -8.49 -6.73
CA VAL A 160 -18.85 -7.35 -7.63
C VAL A 160 -18.99 -7.77 -9.09
N MET A 161 -18.45 -8.94 -9.48
CA MET A 161 -18.55 -9.47 -10.86
C MET A 161 -19.90 -10.13 -11.18
N ALA A 162 -20.61 -10.64 -10.18
CA ALA A 162 -21.89 -11.31 -10.35
C ALA A 162 -23.08 -10.35 -10.53
N CYS A 163 -22.95 -9.09 -10.11
CA CYS A 163 -23.97 -8.09 -10.33
C CYS A 163 -24.11 -7.79 -11.83
N ASN A 164 -25.34 -7.68 -12.34
CA ASN A 164 -25.62 -7.19 -13.70
C ASN A 164 -25.08 -5.77 -13.83
N VAL A 165 -23.89 -5.68 -14.37
CA VAL A 165 -23.10 -4.47 -14.38
C VAL A 165 -23.53 -3.60 -15.54
N LYS A 166 -24.14 -2.47 -15.22
CA LYS A 166 -24.49 -1.42 -16.21
C LYS A 166 -23.40 -0.35 -16.20
N PRO A 167 -23.24 0.41 -17.30
CA PRO A 167 -22.38 1.60 -17.27
C PRO A 167 -22.78 2.54 -16.13
N GLY A 168 -21.80 3.14 -15.47
CA GLY A 168 -21.96 3.89 -14.23
C GLY A 168 -21.49 3.13 -12.99
N ASP A 169 -21.15 1.86 -13.11
CA ASP A 169 -20.59 1.04 -12.03
C ASP A 169 -19.07 1.10 -12.05
N THR A 170 -18.49 1.87 -11.14
CA THR A 170 -17.08 2.25 -11.17
C THR A 170 -16.26 1.66 -10.04
N GLN A 171 -14.97 1.50 -10.31
CA GLN A 171 -13.95 1.23 -9.29
C GLN A 171 -12.99 2.42 -9.19
N ILE A 172 -12.59 2.76 -7.96
CA ILE A 172 -11.66 3.86 -7.69
C ILE A 172 -10.43 3.36 -6.93
N ASP A 173 -9.29 3.97 -7.24
CA ASP A 173 -7.99 3.68 -6.58
C ASP A 173 -6.99 4.82 -6.80
N THR A 174 -5.89 4.81 -6.07
CA THR A 174 -4.84 5.83 -6.16
C THR A 174 -3.48 5.24 -6.53
N VAL A 175 -2.73 5.95 -7.37
CA VAL A 175 -1.36 5.58 -7.78
C VAL A 175 -0.36 6.60 -7.27
N ALA A 176 0.61 6.16 -6.47
CA ALA A 176 1.67 7.01 -5.94
C ALA A 176 2.72 7.38 -6.99
N HIS A 177 3.08 8.65 -7.09
CA HIS A 177 4.25 9.12 -7.85
C HIS A 177 5.40 9.42 -6.89
N CYS A 178 5.86 8.39 -6.18
CA CYS A 178 6.86 8.51 -5.10
C CYS A 178 8.30 8.19 -5.53
N GLY A 179 8.53 7.65 -6.73
CA GLY A 179 9.86 7.28 -7.21
C GLY A 179 10.58 6.24 -6.34
N GLY A 180 9.83 5.33 -5.71
CA GLY A 180 10.36 4.30 -4.80
C GLY A 180 10.59 4.77 -3.36
N ASP A 181 10.40 6.05 -3.04
CA ASP A 181 10.54 6.59 -1.67
C ASP A 181 9.24 7.27 -1.23
N MET A 182 8.56 6.69 -0.24
CA MET A 182 7.29 7.16 0.29
C MET A 182 7.41 8.36 1.26
N ARG A 183 8.62 8.83 1.55
CA ARG A 183 8.84 9.98 2.45
C ARG A 183 8.53 11.31 1.76
N GLY A 184 8.04 12.25 2.53
CA GLY A 184 7.72 13.60 2.06
C GLY A 184 6.44 13.66 1.23
N ASN A 185 6.25 14.80 0.57
CA ASN A 185 5.07 15.12 -0.20
C ASN A 185 5.29 14.81 -1.68
N PHE A 186 4.28 14.30 -2.35
CA PHE A 186 4.29 14.03 -3.79
C PHE A 186 2.86 13.89 -4.33
N PHE A 187 2.73 13.94 -5.65
CA PHE A 187 1.45 13.71 -6.30
C PHE A 187 1.06 12.23 -6.31
N TRP A 188 -0.22 12.03 -6.29
CA TRP A 188 -0.89 10.78 -6.57
C TRP A 188 -1.82 11.00 -7.76
N THR A 189 -2.10 9.97 -8.52
CA THR A 189 -3.17 9.97 -9.50
C THR A 189 -4.36 9.21 -8.95
N LEU A 190 -5.51 9.85 -8.82
CA LEU A 190 -6.79 9.18 -8.58
C LEU A 190 -7.30 8.64 -9.91
N THR A 191 -7.63 7.35 -9.93
CA THR A 191 -8.16 6.63 -11.10
C THR A 191 -9.58 6.19 -10.80
N GLN A 192 -10.51 6.47 -11.71
CA GLN A 192 -11.87 5.94 -11.67
C GLN A 192 -12.17 5.23 -12.98
N THR A 193 -12.58 3.97 -12.90
CA THR A 193 -12.80 3.11 -14.06
C THR A 193 -14.19 2.51 -14.03
N ASP A 194 -14.97 2.74 -15.08
CA ASP A 194 -16.23 2.06 -15.31
C ASP A 194 -15.99 0.60 -15.71
N ARG A 195 -16.61 -0.33 -15.00
CA ARG A 195 -16.35 -1.76 -15.17
C ARG A 195 -16.83 -2.31 -16.51
N PRO A 196 -18.07 -2.04 -16.96
CA PRO A 196 -18.59 -2.59 -18.20
C PRO A 196 -17.97 -1.99 -19.46
N THR A 197 -17.74 -0.69 -19.50
CA THR A 197 -17.21 -0.02 -20.68
C THR A 197 -15.69 0.11 -20.67
N GLN A 198 -15.05 -0.02 -19.51
CA GLN A 198 -13.64 0.25 -19.29
C GLN A 198 -13.26 1.73 -19.50
N TRP A 199 -14.26 2.64 -19.51
CA TRP A 199 -14.02 4.07 -19.51
C TRP A 199 -13.24 4.44 -18.25
N THR A 200 -12.13 5.14 -18.42
CA THR A 200 -11.21 5.42 -17.32
C THR A 200 -10.84 6.89 -17.31
N GLU A 201 -11.09 7.54 -16.20
CA GLU A 201 -10.69 8.91 -15.95
C GLU A 201 -9.60 8.94 -14.89
N ILE A 202 -8.61 9.83 -15.07
CA ILE A 202 -7.53 10.04 -14.12
C ILE A 202 -7.36 11.52 -13.81
N THR A 203 -6.95 11.84 -12.58
CA THR A 203 -6.67 13.23 -12.16
C THR A 203 -5.65 13.27 -11.03
N PRO A 204 -4.74 14.27 -11.00
CA PRO A 204 -3.76 14.37 -9.94
C PRO A 204 -4.41 14.82 -8.63
N THR A 205 -3.88 14.32 -7.53
CA THR A 205 -4.19 14.76 -6.17
C THR A 205 -2.90 14.90 -5.36
N TRP A 206 -2.82 15.97 -4.56
CA TRP A 206 -1.66 16.21 -3.71
C TRP A 206 -1.81 15.45 -2.40
N ASN A 207 -0.86 14.55 -2.10
CA ASN A 207 -0.76 13.81 -0.83
C ASN A 207 -2.03 13.07 -0.42
N ARG A 208 -2.80 12.43 -1.12
CA ARG A 208 -4.02 11.69 -0.69
C ARG A 208 -4.79 12.37 0.48
N GLY A 209 -4.79 13.69 0.50
CA GLY A 209 -5.53 14.45 1.51
C GLY A 209 -7.04 14.25 1.31
N MET A 210 -7.81 14.08 2.39
CA MET A 210 -9.24 13.76 2.29
C MET A 210 -10.02 14.75 1.42
N TYR A 211 -9.83 16.06 1.59
CA TYR A 211 -10.51 17.07 0.77
C TYR A 211 -10.01 17.09 -0.68
N ASN A 212 -8.69 16.89 -0.88
CA ASN A 212 -8.12 16.82 -2.22
C ASN A 212 -8.66 15.61 -2.99
N THR A 213 -8.87 14.48 -2.32
CA THR A 213 -9.45 13.27 -2.92
C THR A 213 -10.92 13.49 -3.29
N VAL A 214 -11.72 14.12 -2.42
CA VAL A 214 -13.12 14.48 -2.71
C VAL A 214 -13.22 15.39 -3.94
N GLU A 215 -12.41 16.44 -3.99
CA GLU A 215 -12.42 17.36 -5.14
C GLU A 215 -11.88 16.69 -6.42
N ALA A 216 -10.91 15.79 -6.29
CA ALA A 216 -10.42 14.99 -7.41
C ALA A 216 -11.54 14.07 -7.95
N LEU A 217 -12.26 13.37 -7.07
CA LEU A 217 -13.36 12.49 -7.47
C LEU A 217 -14.49 13.25 -8.19
N LYS A 218 -14.91 14.40 -7.64
CA LYS A 218 -15.90 15.28 -8.30
C LYS A 218 -15.45 15.74 -9.70
N ARG A 219 -14.15 15.96 -9.90
CA ARG A 219 -13.61 16.30 -11.22
C ARG A 219 -13.70 15.12 -12.20
N LEU A 220 -13.39 13.90 -11.73
CA LEU A 220 -13.46 12.71 -12.55
C LEU A 220 -14.89 12.42 -13.00
N GLU A 221 -15.85 12.46 -12.09
CA GLU A 221 -17.26 12.16 -12.38
C GLU A 221 -17.84 13.05 -13.47
N ARG A 222 -17.49 14.34 -13.49
CA ARG A 222 -17.93 15.28 -14.53
C ARG A 222 -17.42 14.95 -15.94
N ARG A 223 -16.43 14.06 -16.03
CA ARG A 223 -15.81 13.66 -17.30
C ARG A 223 -16.39 12.38 -17.88
N PHE A 224 -17.15 11.63 -17.07
CA PHE A 224 -17.89 10.47 -17.57
C PHE A 224 -19.01 10.91 -18.50
N PRO A 225 -19.21 10.21 -19.64
CA PRO A 225 -20.30 10.54 -20.57
C PRO A 225 -21.67 10.04 -20.12
N PHE A 226 -21.74 9.41 -18.94
CA PHE A 226 -22.94 8.87 -18.32
C PHE A 226 -22.88 9.06 -16.80
N PRO A 227 -24.00 9.03 -16.09
CA PRO A 227 -24.01 9.16 -14.63
C PRO A 227 -23.27 7.98 -13.95
N VAL A 228 -22.47 8.28 -12.94
CA VAL A 228 -21.93 7.27 -12.01
C VAL A 228 -23.03 6.84 -11.07
N THR A 229 -23.28 5.54 -10.97
CA THR A 229 -24.36 4.95 -10.15
C THR A 229 -23.84 4.12 -8.98
N SER A 230 -22.61 3.62 -9.08
CA SER A 230 -21.93 2.96 -7.96
C SER A 230 -20.43 3.18 -7.98
N GLU A 231 -19.87 3.14 -6.79
CA GLU A 231 -18.42 3.24 -6.53
C GLU A 231 -17.96 2.09 -5.68
N HIS A 232 -16.93 1.40 -6.14
CA HIS A 232 -16.26 0.38 -5.37
C HIS A 232 -14.82 0.83 -5.08
N GLU A 233 -14.49 0.92 -3.79
CA GLU A 233 -13.22 1.45 -3.32
C GLU A 233 -12.40 0.41 -2.53
N ASP A 234 -11.11 0.66 -2.39
CA ASP A 234 -10.30 -0.09 -1.44
C ASP A 234 -10.50 0.47 -0.01
N ASN A 235 -9.82 -0.15 0.98
CA ASN A 235 -9.90 0.32 2.35
C ASN A 235 -8.83 1.39 2.66
N GLY A 236 -8.46 2.20 1.69
CA GLY A 236 -7.49 3.28 1.85
C GLY A 236 -8.02 4.41 2.75
N PRO A 237 -7.16 5.05 3.56
CA PRO A 237 -7.56 6.17 4.41
C PRO A 237 -8.03 7.39 3.60
N GLU A 238 -7.64 7.49 2.34
CA GLU A 238 -8.10 8.50 1.39
C GLU A 238 -9.59 8.38 1.04
N PHE A 239 -10.15 7.19 1.15
CA PHE A 239 -11.56 6.89 0.89
C PHE A 239 -12.34 6.75 2.20
N ILE A 240 -11.79 6.10 3.20
CA ILE A 240 -12.46 5.85 4.49
C ILE A 240 -12.20 7.02 5.45
N ASN A 241 -12.87 8.14 5.21
CA ASN A 241 -12.76 9.35 6.01
C ASN A 241 -14.06 10.18 6.01
N TYR A 242 -14.15 11.18 6.89
CA TYR A 242 -15.35 11.99 7.04
C TYR A 242 -15.74 12.80 5.79
N ALA A 243 -14.77 13.37 5.08
CA ALA A 243 -15.05 14.19 3.91
C ALA A 243 -15.66 13.34 2.78
N MET A 244 -15.15 12.11 2.60
CA MET A 244 -15.74 11.13 1.67
C MET A 244 -17.12 10.69 2.13
N ALA A 245 -17.29 10.32 3.39
CA ALA A 245 -18.58 9.90 3.95
C ALA A 245 -19.64 11.01 3.85
N GLU A 246 -19.27 12.26 4.13
CA GLU A 246 -20.17 13.41 3.97
C GLU A 246 -20.57 13.62 2.50
N MET A 247 -19.61 13.56 1.59
CA MET A 247 -19.87 13.67 0.16
C MET A 247 -20.78 12.52 -0.32
N GLN A 248 -20.47 11.29 0.05
CA GLN A 248 -21.25 10.10 -0.31
C GLN A 248 -22.66 10.15 0.27
N GLY A 249 -22.83 10.59 1.53
CA GLY A 249 -24.15 10.76 2.15
C GLY A 249 -25.04 11.82 1.49
N LYS A 250 -24.44 12.82 0.83
CA LYS A 250 -25.20 13.81 0.04
C LYS A 250 -25.61 13.30 -1.35
N ARG A 251 -25.06 12.17 -1.78
CA ARG A 251 -25.25 11.59 -3.11
C ARG A 251 -26.17 10.36 -3.02
N GLN A 252 -27.46 10.60 -2.82
CA GLN A 252 -28.48 9.57 -2.58
C GLN A 252 -28.58 8.49 -3.69
N ASN A 253 -28.07 8.78 -4.89
CA ASN A 253 -28.21 7.92 -6.06
C ASN A 253 -26.94 7.11 -6.38
N ILE A 254 -25.90 7.14 -5.55
CA ILE A 254 -24.65 6.41 -5.77
C ILE A 254 -24.47 5.38 -4.67
N ALA A 255 -24.50 4.11 -5.06
CA ALA A 255 -24.20 3.00 -4.16
C ALA A 255 -22.69 2.90 -3.92
N VAL A 256 -22.27 2.96 -2.66
CA VAL A 256 -20.86 2.85 -2.29
C VAL A 256 -20.60 1.47 -1.69
N SER A 257 -19.55 0.83 -2.14
CA SER A 257 -19.09 -0.45 -1.60
C SER A 257 -17.57 -0.47 -1.49
N ARG A 258 -17.03 -1.36 -0.67
CA ARG A 258 -15.59 -1.49 -0.46
C ARG A 258 -15.09 -2.92 -0.59
N SER A 259 -13.82 -3.06 -0.90
CA SER A 259 -13.11 -4.34 -0.97
C SER A 259 -12.96 -5.00 0.40
N ARG A 260 -12.85 -6.33 0.41
CA ARG A 260 -12.44 -7.08 1.60
C ARG A 260 -10.97 -6.76 1.94
N PHE A 261 -10.66 -6.84 3.23
CA PHE A 261 -9.28 -6.63 3.66
C PHE A 261 -8.32 -7.69 3.10
N TYR A 262 -7.19 -7.23 2.58
CA TYR A 262 -6.12 -8.09 2.04
C TYR A 262 -6.53 -8.95 0.84
N ARG A 263 -7.60 -8.61 0.12
CA ARG A 263 -8.07 -9.29 -1.09
C ARG A 263 -7.86 -8.41 -2.32
N LYS A 264 -6.68 -8.52 -2.94
CA LYS A 264 -6.30 -7.73 -4.13
C LYS A 264 -7.22 -7.92 -5.34
N ASN A 265 -7.88 -9.07 -5.45
CA ASN A 265 -8.73 -9.35 -6.60
C ASN A 265 -10.06 -8.57 -6.59
N ASP A 266 -10.44 -7.97 -5.46
CA ASP A 266 -11.73 -7.30 -5.33
C ASP A 266 -11.77 -5.96 -6.10
N ASN A 267 -10.60 -5.34 -6.37
CA ASN A 267 -10.47 -4.08 -7.12
C ASN A 267 -9.69 -4.24 -8.45
N ALA A 268 -9.82 -5.40 -9.10
CA ALA A 268 -8.95 -5.82 -10.20
C ALA A 268 -9.06 -4.96 -11.48
N HIS A 269 -10.21 -4.34 -11.76
CA HIS A 269 -10.39 -3.53 -12.97
C HIS A 269 -9.58 -2.24 -12.90
N VAL A 270 -9.71 -1.48 -11.79
CA VAL A 270 -8.94 -0.26 -11.63
C VAL A 270 -7.45 -0.54 -11.43
N GLU A 271 -7.08 -1.63 -10.73
CA GLU A 271 -5.67 -2.05 -10.63
C GLU A 271 -5.04 -2.31 -12.01
N GLN A 272 -5.78 -2.96 -12.92
CA GLN A 272 -5.34 -3.16 -14.29
C GLN A 272 -5.15 -1.82 -15.01
N LYS A 273 -6.05 -0.86 -14.82
CA LYS A 273 -5.97 0.47 -15.43
C LYS A 273 -4.85 1.31 -14.84
N ASN A 274 -4.59 1.19 -13.56
CA ASN A 274 -3.41 1.79 -12.93
C ASN A 274 -2.11 1.36 -13.63
N GLY A 275 -2.01 0.08 -14.03
CA GLY A 275 -0.88 -0.40 -14.83
C GLY A 275 -0.88 0.16 -16.26
N SER A 276 -2.01 0.01 -16.98
CA SER A 276 -2.08 0.26 -18.42
C SER A 276 -2.39 1.73 -18.79
N VAL A 277 -2.81 2.57 -17.87
CA VAL A 277 -3.08 3.99 -18.12
C VAL A 277 -2.10 4.86 -17.34
N VAL A 278 -2.01 4.71 -16.02
CA VAL A 278 -1.19 5.60 -15.18
C VAL A 278 0.29 5.24 -15.26
N ARG A 279 0.65 3.97 -15.00
CA ARG A 279 2.06 3.55 -15.02
C ARG A 279 2.68 3.56 -16.41
N GLU A 280 1.89 3.35 -17.45
CA GLU A 280 2.37 3.47 -18.83
C GLU A 280 2.73 4.93 -19.17
N LEU A 281 1.98 5.91 -18.65
CA LEU A 281 2.27 7.32 -18.86
C LEU A 281 3.47 7.79 -18.01
N PHE A 282 3.46 7.51 -16.71
CA PHE A 282 4.40 8.07 -15.75
C PHE A 282 5.54 7.13 -15.33
N GLY A 283 5.39 5.82 -15.52
CA GLY A 283 6.33 4.84 -14.94
C GLY A 283 6.38 4.94 -13.42
N GLU A 284 7.58 4.81 -12.87
CA GLU A 284 7.87 4.92 -11.43
C GLU A 284 8.47 6.30 -11.06
N LEU A 285 8.05 7.34 -11.75
CA LEU A 285 8.56 8.69 -11.52
C LEU A 285 8.12 9.24 -10.15
N ARG A 286 8.99 10.05 -9.55
CA ARG A 286 8.61 10.90 -8.42
C ARG A 286 8.23 12.28 -8.92
N ILE A 287 7.05 12.75 -8.51
CA ILE A 287 6.53 14.09 -8.85
C ILE A 287 6.17 14.79 -7.55
N ASP A 288 7.03 15.72 -7.11
CA ASP A 288 6.95 16.37 -5.81
C ASP A 288 7.07 17.93 -5.88
N CYS A 289 6.93 18.50 -7.06
CA CYS A 289 6.79 19.95 -7.27
C CYS A 289 5.31 20.32 -7.37
N LEU A 290 4.78 21.02 -6.36
CA LEU A 290 3.36 21.40 -6.30
C LEU A 290 2.93 22.31 -7.47
N ASP A 291 3.84 23.15 -7.98
CA ASP A 291 3.56 24.07 -9.11
C ASP A 291 3.28 23.35 -10.45
N LEU A 292 3.36 22.02 -10.46
CA LEU A 292 3.04 21.21 -11.64
C LEU A 292 1.58 20.75 -11.68
N GLU A 293 0.77 21.07 -10.66
CA GLU A 293 -0.59 20.52 -10.54
C GLU A 293 -1.46 20.79 -11.78
N ASP A 294 -1.45 22.02 -12.31
CA ASP A 294 -2.25 22.38 -13.48
C ASP A 294 -1.75 21.70 -14.76
N ASP A 295 -0.43 21.57 -14.92
CA ASP A 295 0.15 20.84 -16.05
C ASP A 295 -0.18 19.34 -15.97
N LEU A 296 -0.17 18.76 -14.78
CA LEU A 296 -0.56 17.36 -14.55
C LEU A 296 -2.05 17.16 -14.85
N ARG A 297 -2.93 18.04 -14.37
CA ARG A 297 -4.37 17.95 -14.68
C ARG A 297 -4.64 17.95 -16.18
N ARG A 298 -3.99 18.85 -16.92
CA ARG A 298 -4.12 18.91 -18.38
C ARG A 298 -3.57 17.65 -19.05
N LEU A 299 -2.40 17.19 -18.62
CA LEU A 299 -1.79 15.96 -19.13
C LEU A 299 -2.71 14.74 -18.92
N GLU A 300 -3.18 14.56 -17.70
CA GLU A 300 -4.02 13.41 -17.34
C GLU A 300 -5.38 13.45 -18.02
N SER A 301 -5.94 14.64 -18.22
CA SER A 301 -7.15 14.83 -19.01
C SER A 301 -6.97 14.45 -20.49
N GLU A 302 -5.92 14.98 -21.14
CA GLU A 302 -5.58 14.66 -22.54
C GLU A 302 -5.28 13.16 -22.72
N TRP A 303 -4.61 12.56 -21.72
CA TRP A 303 -4.29 11.14 -21.74
C TRP A 303 -5.51 10.25 -21.53
N SER A 304 -6.45 10.64 -20.65
CA SER A 304 -7.74 9.96 -20.51
C SER A 304 -8.53 10.00 -21.83
N ASP A 305 -8.60 11.15 -22.48
CA ASP A 305 -9.27 11.27 -23.77
C ASP A 305 -8.62 10.35 -24.83
N TYR A 306 -7.29 10.34 -24.94
CA TYR A 306 -6.60 9.43 -25.84
C TYR A 306 -6.92 7.95 -25.51
N CYS A 307 -6.88 7.56 -24.24
CA CYS A 307 -7.16 6.17 -23.84
C CYS A 307 -8.61 5.76 -24.07
N ASN A 308 -9.56 6.65 -23.79
CA ASN A 308 -10.97 6.34 -23.89
C ASN A 308 -11.48 6.33 -25.34
N PHE A 309 -11.03 7.25 -26.16
CA PHE A 309 -11.53 7.39 -27.53
C PHE A 309 -10.72 6.61 -28.57
N PHE A 310 -9.39 6.50 -28.42
CA PHE A 310 -8.52 6.02 -29.49
C PHE A 310 -7.73 4.76 -29.17
N ARG A 311 -7.77 4.28 -27.90
CA ARG A 311 -6.99 3.12 -27.51
C ARG A 311 -7.85 1.88 -27.30
N PRO A 312 -7.90 0.93 -28.25
CA PRO A 312 -8.67 -0.29 -28.09
C PRO A 312 -8.07 -1.20 -27.03
N THR A 313 -8.91 -1.88 -26.29
CA THR A 313 -8.53 -2.84 -25.25
C THR A 313 -9.31 -4.13 -25.40
N LYS A 314 -8.71 -5.26 -24.98
CA LYS A 314 -9.41 -6.55 -24.87
C LYS A 314 -10.04 -6.64 -23.48
N MET A 315 -11.31 -6.96 -23.41
CA MET A 315 -12.03 -7.17 -22.16
C MET A 315 -12.10 -8.66 -21.84
N ILE A 316 -11.70 -9.03 -20.63
CA ILE A 316 -11.81 -10.41 -20.13
C ILE A 316 -13.22 -10.59 -19.58
N VAL A 317 -13.96 -11.53 -20.14
CA VAL A 317 -15.34 -11.85 -19.70
C VAL A 317 -15.39 -13.07 -18.79
N ALA A 318 -14.40 -13.95 -18.84
CA ALA A 318 -14.31 -15.09 -17.93
C ALA A 318 -12.86 -15.60 -17.77
N LYS A 319 -12.57 -16.17 -16.62
CA LYS A 319 -11.36 -16.95 -16.33
C LYS A 319 -11.78 -18.43 -16.14
N ILE A 320 -11.40 -19.28 -17.06
CA ILE A 320 -11.75 -20.71 -17.06
C ILE A 320 -10.55 -21.49 -16.54
N LYS A 321 -10.75 -22.31 -15.50
CA LYS A 321 -9.70 -23.16 -14.97
C LYS A 321 -9.24 -24.14 -16.04
N LYS A 322 -7.93 -24.24 -16.27
CA LYS A 322 -7.38 -25.19 -17.24
C LYS A 322 -7.60 -26.64 -16.79
N PRO A 323 -7.79 -27.59 -17.74
CA PRO A 323 -8.01 -28.99 -17.42
C PRO A 323 -6.88 -29.63 -16.59
N ASP A 324 -5.63 -29.15 -16.77
CA ASP A 324 -4.44 -29.60 -16.05
C ASP A 324 -4.37 -29.06 -14.60
N GLY A 325 -5.35 -28.28 -14.17
CA GLY A 325 -5.38 -27.63 -12.85
C GLY A 325 -4.36 -26.53 -12.63
N LYS A 326 -3.48 -26.26 -13.61
CA LYS A 326 -2.40 -25.28 -13.51
C LYS A 326 -2.76 -23.95 -14.18
N GLY A 327 -3.49 -23.10 -13.43
CA GLY A 327 -3.84 -21.76 -13.87
C GLY A 327 -5.17 -21.65 -14.60
N TYR A 328 -5.41 -20.49 -15.25
CA TYR A 328 -6.66 -20.14 -15.89
C TYR A 328 -6.44 -19.75 -17.35
N ALA A 329 -7.33 -20.18 -18.25
CA ALA A 329 -7.49 -19.61 -19.56
C ALA A 329 -8.38 -18.36 -19.47
N ARG A 330 -8.06 -17.30 -20.24
CA ARG A 330 -8.85 -16.06 -20.27
C ARG A 330 -9.78 -16.11 -21.49
N LYS A 331 -11.09 -15.99 -21.25
CA LYS A 331 -12.06 -15.76 -22.32
C LYS A 331 -12.24 -14.25 -22.50
N TYR A 332 -12.09 -13.78 -23.72
CA TYR A 332 -12.24 -12.38 -24.06
C TYR A 332 -13.61 -12.12 -24.68
N GLN A 333 -14.07 -10.87 -24.61
CA GLN A 333 -15.26 -10.41 -25.30
C GLN A 333 -15.18 -10.71 -26.79
N GLU A 334 -16.28 -11.16 -27.37
CA GLU A 334 -16.38 -11.41 -28.82
C GLU A 334 -16.33 -10.12 -29.62
N GLY A 335 -15.94 -10.19 -30.91
CA GLY A 335 -15.82 -9.02 -31.76
C GLY A 335 -14.47 -8.29 -31.68
N GLY A 336 -13.49 -8.80 -30.92
CA GLY A 336 -12.11 -8.27 -30.85
C GLY A 336 -11.92 -7.07 -29.93
N PRO A 337 -10.76 -6.37 -30.05
CA PRO A 337 -10.46 -5.19 -29.25
C PRO A 337 -11.36 -4.01 -29.62
N ARG A 338 -11.88 -3.31 -28.61
CA ARG A 338 -12.71 -2.11 -28.76
C ARG A 338 -12.23 -1.00 -27.84
N THR A 339 -12.46 0.26 -28.25
CA THR A 339 -12.23 1.40 -27.37
C THR A 339 -13.32 1.49 -26.31
N PRO A 340 -13.07 2.11 -25.14
CA PRO A 340 -14.13 2.45 -24.17
C PRO A 340 -15.28 3.24 -24.83
N TYR A 341 -14.96 4.19 -25.70
CA TYR A 341 -15.94 4.97 -26.47
C TYR A 341 -16.91 4.07 -27.27
N GLN A 342 -16.40 3.09 -28.00
CA GLN A 342 -17.22 2.14 -28.76
C GLN A 342 -18.14 1.34 -27.82
N ARG A 343 -17.62 0.88 -26.67
CA ARG A 343 -18.43 0.15 -25.68
C ARG A 343 -19.53 1.01 -25.06
N VAL A 344 -19.26 2.30 -24.83
CA VAL A 344 -20.28 3.24 -24.34
C VAL A 344 -21.43 3.35 -25.34
N LEU A 345 -21.14 3.55 -26.63
CA LEU A 345 -22.17 3.62 -27.66
C LEU A 345 -22.95 2.31 -27.80
N GLU A 346 -22.25 1.16 -27.75
CA GLU A 346 -22.85 -0.17 -27.84
C GLU A 346 -23.70 -0.55 -26.64
N SER A 347 -23.45 0.06 -25.49
CA SER A 347 -24.20 -0.23 -24.24
C SER A 347 -25.63 0.30 -24.25
N GLY A 348 -25.94 1.28 -25.10
CA GLY A 348 -27.26 1.93 -25.14
C GLY A 348 -27.61 2.74 -23.89
N ILE A 349 -26.63 3.08 -23.04
CA ILE A 349 -26.88 3.85 -21.81
C ILE A 349 -27.19 5.32 -22.08
N LEU A 350 -26.66 5.85 -23.18
CA LEU A 350 -26.84 7.25 -23.56
C LEU A 350 -28.14 7.44 -24.31
N SER A 351 -28.81 8.56 -24.08
CA SER A 351 -29.84 9.05 -24.98
C SER A 351 -29.26 9.35 -26.37
N GLU A 352 -30.11 9.46 -27.37
CA GLU A 352 -29.70 9.77 -28.74
C GLU A 352 -28.92 11.10 -28.83
N SER A 353 -29.35 12.13 -28.11
CA SER A 353 -28.68 13.42 -28.05
C SER A 353 -27.30 13.36 -27.38
N GLU A 354 -27.15 12.57 -26.31
CA GLU A 354 -25.91 12.37 -25.62
C GLU A 354 -24.93 11.54 -26.49
N ALA A 355 -25.42 10.51 -27.15
CA ALA A 355 -24.62 9.71 -28.06
C ALA A 355 -24.11 10.55 -29.24
N GLU A 356 -24.95 11.42 -29.82
CA GLU A 356 -24.54 12.37 -30.85
C GLU A 356 -23.53 13.41 -30.34
N ALA A 357 -23.69 13.91 -29.12
CA ALA A 357 -22.72 14.81 -28.52
C ALA A 357 -21.35 14.12 -28.32
N LEU A 358 -21.37 12.85 -27.89
CA LEU A 358 -20.14 12.06 -27.71
C LEU A 358 -19.46 11.75 -29.05
N LYS A 359 -20.23 11.48 -30.12
CA LYS A 359 -19.68 11.30 -31.49
C LYS A 359 -19.06 12.60 -32.00
N ARG A 360 -19.74 13.73 -31.88
CA ARG A 360 -19.15 15.04 -32.27
C ARG A 360 -17.86 15.33 -31.52
N ARG A 361 -17.79 14.99 -30.22
CA ARG A 361 -16.53 15.11 -29.45
C ARG A 361 -15.44 14.22 -30.03
N TYR A 362 -15.74 12.97 -30.36
CA TYR A 362 -14.78 12.07 -31.00
C TYR A 362 -14.26 12.62 -32.34
N GLU A 363 -15.15 13.09 -33.21
CA GLU A 363 -14.83 13.64 -34.52
C GLU A 363 -13.99 14.94 -34.45
N SER A 364 -14.15 15.72 -33.38
CA SER A 364 -13.36 16.93 -33.16
C SER A 364 -11.91 16.66 -32.71
N MET A 365 -11.56 15.41 -32.39
CA MET A 365 -10.25 15.01 -31.87
C MET A 365 -9.46 14.20 -32.89
N ASN A 366 -8.12 14.32 -32.80
CA ASN A 366 -7.18 13.47 -33.54
C ASN A 366 -6.32 12.68 -32.56
N GLY A 367 -6.42 11.36 -32.55
CA GLY A 367 -5.72 10.48 -31.63
C GLY A 367 -4.19 10.57 -31.70
N ILE A 368 -3.61 10.78 -32.89
CA ILE A 368 -2.16 10.96 -33.05
C ILE A 368 -1.72 12.28 -32.44
N GLN A 369 -2.48 13.34 -32.67
CA GLN A 369 -2.16 14.66 -32.10
C GLN A 369 -2.28 14.67 -30.57
N LEU A 370 -3.34 14.07 -30.02
CA LEU A 370 -3.53 13.91 -28.57
C LEU A 370 -2.34 13.16 -27.92
N TYR A 371 -1.96 12.02 -28.50
CA TYR A 371 -0.81 11.27 -28.02
C TYR A 371 0.48 12.11 -28.04
N GLN A 372 0.75 12.80 -29.14
CA GLN A 372 1.94 13.67 -29.27
C GLN A 372 1.91 14.86 -28.33
N GLN A 373 0.73 15.44 -28.09
CA GLN A 373 0.54 16.53 -27.13
C GLN A 373 0.82 16.04 -25.69
N ALA A 374 0.26 14.90 -25.29
CA ALA A 374 0.50 14.30 -23.98
C ALA A 374 2.01 14.01 -23.78
N VAL A 375 2.69 13.42 -24.76
CA VAL A 375 4.14 13.15 -24.69
C VAL A 375 4.94 14.44 -24.56
N ARG A 376 4.61 15.49 -25.34
CA ARG A 376 5.29 16.81 -25.23
C ARG A 376 5.06 17.45 -23.87
N ARG A 377 3.84 17.38 -23.34
CA ARG A 377 3.49 17.91 -22.00
C ARG A 377 4.24 17.16 -20.91
N LEU A 378 4.26 15.83 -20.96
CA LEU A 378 5.03 15.02 -20.01
C LEU A 378 6.52 15.41 -20.00
N LYS A 379 7.14 15.55 -21.17
CA LYS A 379 8.54 15.99 -21.26
C LYS A 379 8.76 17.38 -20.64
N ARG A 380 7.80 18.29 -20.79
CA ARG A 380 7.86 19.64 -20.17
C ARG A 380 7.75 19.53 -18.65
N ILE A 381 6.82 18.74 -18.14
CA ILE A 381 6.65 18.48 -16.70
C ILE A 381 7.94 17.93 -16.11
N LEU A 382 8.55 16.92 -16.74
CA LEU A 382 9.80 16.32 -16.27
C LEU A 382 10.96 17.32 -16.21
N ARG A 383 11.10 18.18 -17.21
CA ARG A 383 12.11 19.26 -17.20
C ARG A 383 11.86 20.27 -16.06
N ARG A 384 10.61 20.68 -15.86
CA ARG A 384 10.25 21.60 -14.75
C ARG A 384 10.50 20.96 -13.40
N GLN A 385 10.17 19.66 -13.24
CA GLN A 385 10.44 18.90 -12.04
C GLN A 385 11.95 18.81 -11.73
N GLU A 386 12.79 18.55 -12.72
CA GLU A 386 14.25 18.46 -12.53
C GLU A 386 14.85 19.84 -12.18
N ASN A 387 14.46 20.90 -12.88
CA ASN A 387 14.89 22.26 -12.56
C ASN A 387 14.50 22.66 -11.13
N TRP A 388 13.28 22.32 -10.70
CA TRP A 388 12.83 22.58 -9.34
C TRP A 388 13.68 21.81 -8.31
N ARG A 389 13.98 20.55 -8.58
CA ARG A 389 14.84 19.74 -7.70
C ARG A 389 16.25 20.31 -7.59
N GLU A 390 16.82 20.77 -8.68
CA GLU A 390 18.15 21.39 -8.67
C GLU A 390 18.15 22.65 -7.83
N GLN A 391 17.12 23.49 -7.97
CA GLN A 391 16.95 24.69 -7.12
C GLN A 391 16.83 24.32 -5.63
N GLN A 392 16.08 23.25 -5.30
CA GLN A 392 15.98 22.76 -3.92
C GLN A 392 17.33 22.28 -3.38
N ARG A 393 18.09 21.52 -4.18
CA ARG A 393 19.45 21.05 -3.79
C ARG A 393 20.39 22.23 -3.54
N GLN A 394 20.39 23.23 -4.41
CA GLN A 394 21.19 24.45 -4.25
C GLN A 394 20.79 25.20 -2.99
N SER A 395 19.50 25.39 -2.75
CA SER A 395 19.01 26.07 -1.55
C SER A 395 19.40 25.32 -0.26
N GLN A 396 19.33 23.99 -0.27
CA GLN A 396 19.76 23.17 0.87
C GLN A 396 21.27 23.25 1.12
N ARG A 397 22.09 23.27 0.07
CA ARG A 397 23.55 23.44 0.19
C ARG A 397 23.89 24.81 0.81
N LEU A 398 23.32 25.88 0.29
CA LEU A 398 23.51 27.23 0.82
C LEU A 398 23.08 27.36 2.28
N PHE A 399 21.95 26.74 2.64
CA PHE A 399 21.49 26.70 4.03
C PHE A 399 22.43 25.94 4.94
N HIS A 400 22.97 24.80 4.47
CA HIS A 400 23.93 24.02 5.23
C HIS A 400 25.25 24.77 5.42
N GLU A 401 25.78 25.39 4.37
CA GLU A 401 26.99 26.23 4.42
C GLU A 401 26.82 27.42 5.38
N ALA A 402 25.69 28.08 5.34
CA ALA A 402 25.38 29.20 6.27
C ALA A 402 25.34 28.71 7.74
N ARG A 403 24.76 27.52 8.00
CA ARG A 403 24.78 26.93 9.36
C ARG A 403 26.18 26.57 9.84
N LEU A 404 27.03 26.02 8.96
CA LEU A 404 28.42 25.69 9.31
C LEU A 404 29.20 26.96 9.61
N ALA A 405 29.03 28.02 8.83
CA ALA A 405 29.68 29.35 9.06
C ALA A 405 29.23 29.94 10.41
N ASP A 406 27.92 29.92 10.74
CA ASP A 406 27.41 30.40 12.02
C ASP A 406 27.96 29.57 13.20
N SER A 407 28.04 28.24 13.05
CA SER A 407 28.64 27.38 14.09
C SER A 407 30.13 27.60 14.29
N ALA A 408 30.88 27.88 13.20
CA ALA A 408 32.30 28.19 13.28
C ALA A 408 32.54 29.57 13.96
N LEU A 409 31.72 30.59 13.68
CA LEU A 409 31.73 31.87 14.36
C LEU A 409 31.47 31.74 15.86
N ARG A 410 30.57 30.87 16.28
CA ARG A 410 30.26 30.62 17.70
C ARG A 410 31.31 29.78 18.40
N ALA A 411 32.09 28.99 17.67
CA ALA A 411 33.15 28.09 18.20
C ALA A 411 34.53 28.83 18.25
N ALA A 412 34.67 30.02 17.67
CA ALA A 412 35.90 30.78 17.76
C ALA A 412 36.18 31.15 19.24
N PRO A 413 37.34 30.84 19.82
CA PRO A 413 37.66 31.16 21.20
C PRO A 413 37.65 32.68 21.34
N SER A 414 36.92 33.19 22.33
CA SER A 414 37.00 34.57 22.75
C SER A 414 38.40 34.88 23.20
N GLY A 415 39.21 35.36 22.27
CA GLY A 415 40.59 35.78 22.54
C GLY A 415 40.60 36.84 23.62
N THR A 416 41.42 36.57 24.64
CA THR A 416 41.92 37.40 25.71
C THR A 416 41.59 38.88 25.65
N SER A 417 40.93 39.31 26.71
CA SER A 417 40.75 40.69 27.09
C SER A 417 42.10 41.46 27.11
N ALA A 418 42.26 42.37 26.16
CA ALA A 418 43.10 43.53 26.33
C ALA A 418 42.17 44.75 26.24
N SER A 419 41.97 45.44 27.35
CA SER A 419 41.30 46.72 27.39
C SER A 419 42.14 47.76 26.72
N PRO A 420 41.60 48.55 25.82
CA PRO A 420 41.98 49.95 25.68
C PRO A 420 40.74 50.83 25.70
N GLY A 421 40.96 51.93 26.38
CA GLY A 421 40.33 53.24 26.40
C GLY A 421 39.07 53.50 25.63
N LEU A 422 38.21 54.20 26.33
CA LEU A 422 37.03 54.89 25.86
C LEU A 422 37.24 55.57 24.48
N MET A 423 36.40 55.21 23.52
CA MET A 423 35.97 56.08 22.44
C MET A 423 34.48 55.84 22.24
N ASP A 424 33.71 56.91 22.40
CA ASP A 424 32.29 57.00 22.09
C ASP A 424 32.01 56.66 20.62
N GLY A 425 31.17 55.71 20.41
CA GLY A 425 30.63 55.34 19.10
C GLY A 425 29.45 54.38 19.30
N ALA A 426 28.26 54.95 19.57
CA ALA A 426 27.05 54.18 19.68
C ALA A 426 26.75 53.42 18.37
N VAL A 427 27.00 52.15 18.32
CA VAL A 427 26.56 51.25 17.23
C VAL A 427 25.06 51.04 17.37
N ASP A 428 24.31 51.61 16.43
CA ASP A 428 22.85 51.46 16.29
C ASP A 428 22.49 49.97 16.03
N LEU A 429 22.06 49.26 17.06
CA LEU A 429 21.59 47.85 17.00
C LEU A 429 20.16 47.73 16.45
N ARG A 430 19.70 48.67 15.62
CA ARG A 430 18.43 48.50 14.94
C ARG A 430 18.54 47.42 13.85
N PRO A 431 17.60 46.45 13.80
CA PRO A 431 17.63 45.42 12.77
C PRO A 431 17.47 46.07 11.37
N ARG A 432 18.37 45.71 10.46
CA ARG A 432 18.30 46.18 9.07
C ARG A 432 16.94 45.86 8.46
N PRO A 433 16.34 46.79 7.72
CA PRO A 433 15.03 46.56 7.10
C PRO A 433 15.10 45.38 6.11
N LEU A 434 14.16 44.49 6.25
CA LEU A 434 14.01 43.31 5.37
C LEU A 434 13.99 43.72 3.90
N SER A 435 14.69 42.98 3.03
CA SER A 435 14.66 43.20 1.60
C SER A 435 13.23 43.11 1.05
N THR A 436 12.94 43.74 -0.06
CA THR A 436 11.63 43.76 -0.72
C THR A 436 11.07 42.33 -0.95
N ARG A 437 11.97 41.37 -1.18
CA ARG A 437 11.64 39.96 -1.34
C ARG A 437 11.24 39.28 -0.01
N GLN A 438 11.90 39.64 1.09
CA GLN A 438 11.57 39.11 2.44
C GLN A 438 10.28 39.75 2.99
N ARG A 439 9.96 40.97 2.63
CA ARG A 439 8.66 41.62 2.95
C ARG A 439 7.51 40.95 2.22
N LYS A 440 7.67 40.59 0.93
CA LYS A 440 6.66 39.82 0.17
C LYS A 440 6.43 38.42 0.75
N LEU A 441 7.47 37.71 1.17
CA LEU A 441 7.33 36.36 1.80
C LEU A 441 6.61 36.46 3.15
N LYS A 442 6.91 37.46 4.01
CA LYS A 442 6.18 37.68 5.27
C LYS A 442 4.71 38.04 5.04
N SER A 443 4.40 38.86 4.05
CA SER A 443 3.00 39.23 3.73
C SER A 443 2.19 38.04 3.20
N VAL A 444 2.79 37.17 2.41
CA VAL A 444 2.14 35.92 1.94
C VAL A 444 1.89 34.96 3.10
N GLN A 445 2.86 34.77 4.00
CA GLN A 445 2.67 33.95 5.20
C GLN A 445 1.60 34.53 6.16
N GLN A 446 1.53 35.83 6.32
CA GLN A 446 0.50 36.49 7.14
C GLN A 446 -0.89 36.37 6.52
N LEU A 447 -1.02 36.46 5.19
CA LEU A 447 -2.28 36.25 4.47
C LEU A 447 -2.76 34.81 4.55
N THR A 448 -1.85 33.85 4.47
CA THR A 448 -2.17 32.41 4.62
C THR A 448 -2.63 32.10 6.04
N ASN A 449 -1.95 32.65 7.05
CA ASN A 449 -2.32 32.49 8.46
C ASN A 449 -3.65 33.18 8.82
N GLN A 450 -3.96 34.33 8.19
CA GLN A 450 -5.26 35.01 8.38
C GLN A 450 -6.41 34.24 7.70
N LYS A 451 -6.19 33.66 6.50
CA LYS A 451 -7.17 32.78 5.86
C LYS A 451 -7.47 31.55 6.71
N ASN A 452 -6.44 30.90 7.22
CA ASN A 452 -6.60 29.72 8.09
C ASN A 452 -7.31 30.07 9.43
N LYS A 453 -7.04 31.25 10.02
CA LYS A 453 -7.77 31.71 11.21
C LYS A 453 -9.25 32.01 10.95
N ARG A 454 -9.59 32.61 9.81
CA ARG A 454 -10.99 32.88 9.43
C ARG A 454 -11.77 31.60 9.12
N GLN A 455 -11.13 30.61 8.51
CA GLN A 455 -11.75 29.28 8.30
C GLN A 455 -11.99 28.52 9.61
N LEU A 456 -11.10 28.65 10.61
CA LEU A 456 -11.28 28.04 11.93
C LEU A 456 -12.32 28.76 12.81
N GLN A 457 -12.56 30.06 12.59
CA GLN A 457 -13.59 30.81 13.31
C GLN A 457 -14.98 30.64 12.68
N GLY A 458 -15.09 30.48 11.37
CA GLY A 458 -16.36 30.18 10.69
C GLY A 458 -16.90 28.76 10.98
N ALA A 459 -16.01 27.83 11.37
CA ALA A 459 -16.40 26.46 11.74
C ALA A 459 -16.82 26.28 13.22
N ARG A 460 -16.79 27.38 14.01
CA ARG A 460 -17.21 27.38 15.42
C ARG A 460 -18.55 28.09 15.68
N SER A 461 -19.16 28.65 14.64
CA SER A 461 -20.40 29.42 14.71
C SER A 461 -21.56 28.82 13.87
N THR A 462 -21.43 27.61 13.47
CA THR A 462 -22.49 26.69 12.98
C THR A 462 -22.34 25.40 13.78
#